data_39057d56ecb48b63e1fc7da1e11b1313
#
_entry.id   39057d56ecb48b63e1fc7da1e11b1313
#
_cell.length_a   1.000
_cell.length_b   1.000
_cell.length_c   1.000
_cell.angle_alpha   90.00
_cell.angle_beta   90.00
_cell.angle_gamma   90.00
#
_symmetry.space_group_name_H-M   'P 1'
#
loop_
_entity.id
_entity.type
_entity.pdbx_description
1 polymer ?
#
loop_
_entity_poly.entity_id
_entity_poly.type
_entity_poly.pdbx_seq_one_letter_code
_entity_poly.pdbx_strand_id
1 'polypeptide(L)'
;MTLVEVVISLAITGLTVAGIVTGYIFCLTTTVKDGLYMAANASALARLEETRSAIWAPDRAEPLDQLTAANFPDKVVTLDKSGDGSVITSATVRTDIAQLSLSPPVRRIRVDCIWKFKGVELVTNSIETCRAPDQ
;
A
#
# COMPACT_ATOMS: atom_id res chain seq x y z
N MET A 1 27.71 -45.96 -21.96
CA MET A 1 26.94 -44.70 -22.13
C MET A 1 26.86 -44.39 -23.62
N THR A 2 25.68 -44.25 -24.13
CA THR A 2 25.47 -43.87 -25.53
C THR A 2 25.45 -42.33 -25.64
N LEU A 3 25.88 -41.80 -26.78
CA LEU A 3 25.87 -40.34 -27.03
C LEU A 3 24.46 -39.75 -26.82
N VAL A 4 23.41 -40.50 -27.14
CA VAL A 4 22.01 -40.12 -26.95
C VAL A 4 21.67 -39.97 -25.46
N GLU A 5 22.14 -40.86 -24.62
CA GLU A 5 21.91 -40.82 -23.17
C GLU A 5 22.52 -39.57 -22.51
N VAL A 6 23.71 -39.17 -22.96
CA VAL A 6 24.37 -37.94 -22.50
C VAL A 6 23.60 -36.69 -22.93
N VAL A 7 23.13 -36.65 -24.19
CA VAL A 7 22.35 -35.51 -24.68
C VAL A 7 21.02 -35.36 -23.92
N ILE A 8 20.30 -36.45 -23.68
CA ILE A 8 19.05 -36.44 -22.93
C ILE A 8 19.30 -35.97 -21.49
N SER A 9 20.35 -36.48 -20.85
CA SER A 9 20.69 -36.09 -19.47
C SER A 9 21.01 -34.60 -19.36
N LEU A 10 21.76 -34.05 -20.32
CA LEU A 10 22.04 -32.60 -20.39
C LEU A 10 20.79 -31.79 -20.64
N ALA A 11 19.88 -32.23 -21.50
CA ALA A 11 18.63 -31.52 -21.76
C ALA A 11 17.74 -31.48 -20.50
N ILE A 12 17.58 -32.58 -19.80
CA ILE A 12 16.80 -32.65 -18.56
C ILE A 12 17.45 -31.76 -17.48
N THR A 13 18.75 -31.82 -17.33
CA THR A 13 19.48 -30.99 -16.34
C THR A 13 19.30 -29.51 -16.66
N GLY A 14 19.42 -29.12 -17.94
CA GLY A 14 19.23 -27.74 -18.37
C GLY A 14 17.82 -27.21 -18.05
N LEU A 15 16.78 -27.99 -18.34
CA LEU A 15 15.40 -27.66 -18.02
C LEU A 15 15.19 -27.50 -16.50
N THR A 16 15.76 -28.41 -15.72
CA THR A 16 15.62 -28.37 -14.25
C THR A 16 16.26 -27.11 -13.68
N VAL A 17 17.48 -26.79 -14.10
CA VAL A 17 18.20 -25.58 -13.65
C VAL A 17 17.46 -24.32 -14.07
N ALA A 18 16.98 -24.25 -15.30
CA ALA A 18 16.19 -23.12 -15.80
C ALA A 18 14.90 -22.92 -14.96
N GLY A 19 14.19 -23.99 -14.62
CA GLY A 19 13.02 -23.97 -13.75
C GLY A 19 13.32 -23.44 -12.36
N ILE A 20 14.40 -23.91 -11.73
CA ILE A 20 14.83 -23.46 -10.40
C ILE A 20 15.17 -21.96 -10.41
N VAL A 21 15.95 -21.49 -11.39
CA VAL A 21 16.35 -20.08 -11.49
C VAL A 21 15.13 -19.19 -11.68
N THR A 22 14.22 -19.57 -12.58
CA THR A 22 12.98 -18.81 -12.83
C THR A 22 12.11 -18.74 -11.57
N GLY A 23 11.93 -19.87 -10.88
CA GLY A 23 11.18 -19.93 -9.62
C GLY A 23 11.80 -19.04 -8.54
N TYR A 24 13.12 -19.05 -8.41
CA TYR A 24 13.84 -18.20 -7.46
C TYR A 24 13.63 -16.70 -7.74
N ILE A 25 13.78 -16.27 -8.99
CA ILE A 25 13.56 -14.88 -9.39
C ILE A 25 12.11 -14.46 -9.12
N PHE A 26 11.15 -15.33 -9.40
CA PHE A 26 9.74 -15.10 -9.12
C PHE A 26 9.49 -14.91 -7.62
N CYS A 27 10.00 -15.81 -6.77
CA CYS A 27 9.88 -15.70 -5.31
C CYS A 27 10.48 -14.40 -4.78
N LEU A 28 11.68 -14.03 -5.21
CA LEU A 28 12.32 -12.77 -4.79
C LEU A 28 11.45 -11.56 -5.17
N THR A 29 10.95 -11.53 -6.40
CA THR A 29 10.14 -10.41 -6.88
C THR A 29 8.85 -10.28 -6.07
N THR A 30 8.18 -11.40 -5.77
CA THR A 30 6.96 -11.45 -4.97
C THR A 30 7.24 -10.97 -3.55
N THR A 31 8.30 -11.46 -2.92
CA THR A 31 8.67 -11.06 -1.54
C THR A 31 8.90 -9.55 -1.42
N VAL A 32 9.60 -8.95 -2.38
CA VAL A 32 9.82 -7.49 -2.41
C VAL A 32 8.49 -6.75 -2.58
N LYS A 33 7.64 -7.22 -3.49
CA LYS A 33 6.32 -6.61 -3.73
C LYS A 33 5.45 -6.67 -2.46
N ASP A 34 5.43 -7.82 -1.78
CA ASP A 34 4.66 -8.02 -0.54
C ASP A 34 5.17 -7.12 0.59
N GLY A 35 6.48 -6.94 0.71
CA GLY A 35 7.08 -6.00 1.66
C GLY A 35 6.59 -4.56 1.43
N LEU A 36 6.55 -4.12 0.16
CA LEU A 36 6.04 -2.79 -0.20
C LEU A 36 4.53 -2.67 0.08
N TYR A 37 3.74 -3.73 -0.15
CA TYR A 37 2.32 -3.76 0.23
C TYR A 37 2.12 -3.57 1.73
N MET A 38 2.92 -4.24 2.55
CA MET A 38 2.87 -4.08 4.01
C MET A 38 3.23 -2.67 4.45
N ALA A 39 4.27 -2.07 3.88
CA ALA A 39 4.68 -0.70 4.17
C ALA A 39 3.62 0.32 3.74
N ALA A 40 2.99 0.12 2.58
CA ALA A 40 1.89 0.96 2.09
C ALA A 40 0.66 0.86 3.00
N ASN A 41 0.29 -0.34 3.45
CA ASN A 41 -0.80 -0.54 4.41
C ASN A 41 -0.51 0.11 5.75
N ALA A 42 0.71 -0.01 6.27
CA ALA A 42 1.12 0.65 7.52
C ALA A 42 1.03 2.18 7.40
N SER A 43 1.44 2.75 6.27
CA SER A 43 1.35 4.19 6.00
C SER A 43 -0.11 4.67 5.89
N ALA A 44 -0.98 3.88 5.24
CA ALA A 44 -2.41 4.19 5.14
C ALA A 44 -3.08 4.09 6.51
N LEU A 45 -2.72 3.09 7.33
CA LEU A 45 -3.24 2.92 8.69
C LEU A 45 -2.79 4.07 9.61
N ALA A 46 -1.52 4.48 9.53
CA ALA A 46 -1.02 5.63 10.29
C ALA A 46 -1.80 6.90 9.94
N ARG A 47 -2.11 7.12 8.65
CA ARG A 47 -2.93 8.25 8.21
C ARG A 47 -4.36 8.17 8.73
N LEU A 48 -4.93 6.96 8.76
CA LEU A 48 -6.26 6.73 9.33
C LEU A 48 -6.30 7.08 10.83
N GLU A 49 -5.27 6.73 11.59
CA GLU A 49 -5.16 7.11 13.01
C GLU A 49 -4.99 8.63 13.19
N GLU A 50 -4.27 9.32 12.29
CA GLU A 50 -4.23 10.78 12.26
C GLU A 50 -5.65 11.36 12.11
N THR A 51 -6.52 10.78 11.25
CA THR A 51 -7.91 11.25 11.11
C THR A 51 -8.76 10.94 12.32
N ARG A 52 -8.46 9.89 13.09
CA ARG A 52 -9.17 9.57 14.33
C ARG A 52 -8.87 10.57 15.44
N SER A 53 -7.71 11.19 15.46
CA SER A 53 -7.34 12.21 16.44
C SER A 53 -8.00 13.57 16.18
N ALA A 54 -8.52 13.80 14.96
CA ALA A 54 -9.21 15.04 14.62
C ALA A 54 -10.57 15.14 15.32
N ILE A 55 -10.87 16.28 15.89
CA ILE A 55 -12.15 16.52 16.58
C ILE A 55 -13.24 16.81 15.56
N TRP A 56 -14.34 16.09 15.67
CA TRP A 56 -15.56 16.32 14.89
C TRP A 56 -16.78 16.31 15.79
N ALA A 57 -17.18 17.49 16.26
CA ALA A 57 -18.26 17.70 17.20
C ALA A 57 -19.22 18.79 16.68
N PRO A 58 -20.13 18.45 15.75
CA PRO A 58 -21.06 19.41 15.14
C PRO A 58 -22.15 19.90 16.11
N ASP A 59 -22.47 19.11 17.15
CA ASP A 59 -23.59 19.36 18.05
C ASP A 59 -23.19 20.17 19.32
N ARG A 60 -21.93 20.63 19.39
CA ARG A 60 -21.48 21.50 20.49
C ARG A 60 -22.01 22.91 20.33
N ALA A 61 -22.06 23.64 21.45
CA ALA A 61 -22.42 25.08 21.46
C ALA A 61 -21.52 25.90 20.51
N GLU A 62 -20.25 25.51 20.40
CA GLU A 62 -19.32 25.96 19.36
C GLU A 62 -18.95 24.75 18.50
N PRO A 63 -19.57 24.59 17.31
CA PRO A 63 -19.29 23.46 16.44
C PRO A 63 -17.82 23.44 16.01
N LEU A 64 -17.16 22.30 16.22
CA LEU A 64 -15.77 22.10 15.80
C LEU A 64 -15.67 20.96 14.81
N ASP A 65 -15.17 21.26 13.63
CA ASP A 65 -14.99 20.29 12.56
C ASP A 65 -13.56 20.32 12.01
N GLN A 66 -12.71 19.52 12.60
CA GLN A 66 -11.34 19.30 12.12
C GLN A 66 -11.28 18.17 11.10
N LEU A 67 -12.32 17.35 10.97
CA LEU A 67 -12.38 16.21 10.07
C LEU A 67 -12.81 16.66 8.66
N THR A 68 -11.97 17.47 8.03
CA THR A 68 -12.19 18.01 6.69
C THR A 68 -11.03 17.65 5.77
N ALA A 69 -11.28 17.50 4.47
CA ALA A 69 -10.24 17.15 3.49
C ALA A 69 -9.09 18.19 3.47
N ALA A 70 -9.38 19.46 3.79
CA ALA A 70 -8.37 20.52 3.84
C ALA A 70 -7.29 20.30 4.93
N ASN A 71 -7.66 19.66 6.05
CA ASN A 71 -6.74 19.34 7.14
C ASN A 71 -5.89 18.08 6.86
N PHE A 72 -6.24 17.33 5.82
CA PHE A 72 -5.56 16.09 5.45
C PHE A 72 -5.07 16.13 3.99
N PRO A 73 -4.16 17.05 3.64
CA PRO A 73 -3.61 17.12 2.29
C PRO A 73 -2.85 15.84 1.92
N ASP A 74 -2.67 15.62 0.62
CA ASP A 74 -1.87 14.51 0.11
C ASP A 74 -0.45 14.57 0.68
N LYS A 75 0.06 13.42 1.15
CA LYS A 75 1.39 13.31 1.77
C LYS A 75 2.22 12.27 1.03
N VAL A 76 3.44 12.64 0.68
CA VAL A 76 4.41 11.70 0.11
C VAL A 76 5.17 11.01 1.23
N VAL A 77 5.20 9.68 1.20
CA VAL A 77 5.92 8.84 2.17
C VAL A 77 6.90 7.92 1.44
N THR A 78 7.99 7.56 2.10
CA THR A 78 8.94 6.58 1.59
C THR A 78 8.53 5.20 2.09
N LEU A 79 8.27 4.27 1.17
CA LEU A 79 7.94 2.88 1.50
C LEU A 79 9.20 2.03 1.68
N ASP A 80 10.18 2.25 0.81
CA ASP A 80 11.44 1.53 0.85
C ASP A 80 12.57 2.42 0.34
N LYS A 81 13.75 2.20 0.90
CA LYS A 81 14.99 2.88 0.51
C LYS A 81 16.11 1.85 0.45
N SER A 82 16.73 1.72 -0.72
CA SER A 82 17.95 0.91 -0.86
C SER A 82 19.01 1.34 0.14
N GLY A 83 19.81 0.39 0.64
CA GLY A 83 20.84 0.67 1.64
C GLY A 83 21.87 1.72 1.21
N ASP A 84 22.12 1.83 -0.09
CA ASP A 84 22.97 2.88 -0.70
C ASP A 84 22.22 4.18 -1.05
N GLY A 85 20.89 4.19 -0.88
CA GLY A 85 20.02 5.33 -1.19
C GLY A 85 19.78 5.57 -2.68
N SER A 86 20.24 4.69 -3.55
CA SER A 86 20.12 4.82 -5.02
C SER A 86 18.70 4.58 -5.53
N VAL A 87 17.93 3.72 -4.84
CA VAL A 87 16.55 3.42 -5.21
C VAL A 87 15.63 3.78 -4.04
N ILE A 88 14.68 4.66 -4.29
CA ILE A 88 13.66 5.07 -3.33
C ILE A 88 12.29 4.76 -3.93
N THR A 89 11.52 3.93 -3.25
CA THR A 89 10.12 3.72 -3.58
C THR A 89 9.27 4.61 -2.68
N SER A 90 8.63 5.60 -3.29
CA SER A 90 7.73 6.52 -2.59
C SER A 90 6.28 6.23 -2.93
N ALA A 91 5.38 6.59 -2.02
CA ALA A 91 3.94 6.53 -2.21
C ALA A 91 3.30 7.87 -1.90
N THR A 92 2.18 8.15 -2.56
CA THR A 92 1.30 9.27 -2.20
C THR A 92 0.14 8.74 -1.39
N VAL A 93 0.00 9.24 -0.17
CA VAL A 93 -1.13 8.94 0.73
C VAL A 93 -2.17 10.02 0.58
N ARG A 94 -3.33 9.65 0.06
CA ARG A 94 -4.49 10.53 -0.16
C ARG A 94 -5.60 10.20 0.82
N THR A 95 -6.25 11.21 1.36
CA THR A 95 -7.39 11.06 2.27
C THR A 95 -8.64 11.63 1.62
N ASP A 96 -9.69 10.81 1.51
CA ASP A 96 -11.01 11.20 1.05
C ASP A 96 -12.00 11.12 2.22
N ILE A 97 -12.75 12.21 2.45
CA ILE A 97 -13.73 12.32 3.53
C ILE A 97 -15.06 12.69 2.92
N ALA A 98 -16.03 11.80 3.00
CA ALA A 98 -17.35 11.98 2.43
C ALA A 98 -18.45 11.82 3.49
N GLN A 99 -19.44 12.68 3.45
CA GLN A 99 -20.64 12.55 4.30
C GLN A 99 -21.51 11.40 3.76
N LEU A 100 -21.78 10.40 4.61
CA LEU A 100 -22.66 9.27 4.26
C LEU A 100 -24.10 9.51 4.68
N SER A 101 -24.30 10.08 5.88
CA SER A 101 -25.61 10.35 6.46
C SER A 101 -25.59 11.64 7.24
N LEU A 102 -26.73 12.35 7.26
CA LEU A 102 -26.93 13.56 8.05
C LEU A 102 -27.67 13.25 9.36
N SER A 103 -28.48 12.18 9.39
CA SER A 103 -29.25 11.81 10.58
C SER A 103 -29.34 10.27 10.70
N PRO A 104 -28.57 9.62 11.59
CA PRO A 104 -27.48 10.21 12.37
C PRO A 104 -26.31 10.65 11.47
N PRO A 105 -25.53 11.68 11.88
CA PRO A 105 -24.40 12.13 11.09
C PRO A 105 -23.29 11.07 11.09
N VAL A 106 -22.86 10.64 9.88
CA VAL A 106 -21.79 9.66 9.69
C VAL A 106 -20.94 10.08 8.51
N ARG A 107 -19.62 10.05 8.68
CA ARG A 107 -18.64 10.29 7.61
C ARG A 107 -17.89 9.02 7.28
N ARG A 108 -17.68 8.80 5.98
CA ARG A 108 -16.73 7.82 5.45
C ARG A 108 -15.38 8.49 5.32
N ILE A 109 -14.35 7.81 5.80
CA ILE A 109 -12.96 8.19 5.64
C ILE A 109 -12.29 7.07 4.85
N ARG A 110 -11.77 7.41 3.69
CA ARG A 110 -11.00 6.50 2.84
C ARG A 110 -9.59 7.04 2.70
N VAL A 111 -8.62 6.17 2.92
CA VAL A 111 -7.20 6.48 2.73
C VAL A 111 -6.64 5.59 1.65
N ASP A 112 -6.15 6.20 0.59
CA ASP A 112 -5.52 5.53 -0.54
C ASP A 112 -4.01 5.79 -0.49
N CYS A 113 -3.21 4.71 -0.44
CA CYS A 113 -1.78 4.76 -0.58
C CYS A 113 -1.40 4.30 -2.00
N ILE A 114 -0.96 5.23 -2.83
CA ILE A 114 -0.71 5.04 -4.26
C ILE A 114 0.81 5.02 -4.50
N TRP A 115 1.32 3.95 -5.07
CA TRP A 115 2.75 3.78 -5.33
C TRP A 115 3.02 3.02 -6.64
N LYS A 116 4.28 3.03 -7.10
CA LYS A 116 4.66 2.33 -8.34
C LYS A 116 5.65 1.22 -8.02
N PHE A 117 5.31 -0.01 -8.45
CA PHE A 117 6.24 -1.13 -8.39
C PHE A 117 7.18 -1.08 -9.59
N LYS A 118 8.49 -1.12 -9.34
CA LYS A 118 9.55 -1.01 -10.37
C LYS A 118 9.36 0.18 -11.32
N GLY A 119 8.72 1.26 -10.86
CA GLY A 119 8.47 2.47 -11.65
C GLY A 119 7.38 2.37 -12.73
N VAL A 120 6.79 1.19 -12.95
CA VAL A 120 5.86 0.93 -14.06
C VAL A 120 4.45 0.60 -13.57
N GLU A 121 4.31 -0.41 -12.72
CA GLU A 121 3.01 -0.88 -12.24
C GLU A 121 2.47 0.04 -11.14
N LEU A 122 1.33 0.70 -11.41
CA LEU A 122 0.63 1.51 -10.41
C LEU A 122 -0.16 0.60 -9.49
N VAL A 123 0.09 0.72 -8.20
CA VAL A 123 -0.58 -0.05 -7.15
C VAL A 123 -1.25 0.90 -6.18
N THR A 124 -2.46 0.59 -5.75
CA THR A 124 -3.22 1.36 -4.76
C THR A 124 -3.67 0.44 -3.65
N ASN A 125 -3.29 0.78 -2.42
CA ASN A 125 -3.78 0.16 -1.20
C ASN A 125 -4.80 1.09 -0.57
N SER A 126 -6.04 0.63 -0.36
CA SER A 126 -7.12 1.44 0.19
C SER A 126 -7.58 0.88 1.52
N ILE A 127 -7.74 1.75 2.50
CA ILE A 127 -8.35 1.44 3.80
C ILE A 127 -9.52 2.41 4.00
N GLU A 128 -10.65 1.88 4.48
CA GLU A 128 -11.86 2.67 4.66
C GLU A 128 -12.45 2.43 6.05
N THR A 129 -12.99 3.48 6.65
CA THR A 129 -13.72 3.42 7.91
C THR A 129 -14.88 4.42 7.92
N CYS A 130 -15.86 4.18 8.80
CA CYS A 130 -16.93 5.13 9.07
C CYS A 130 -16.74 5.70 10.48
N ARG A 131 -17.04 6.99 10.64
CA ARG A 131 -16.95 7.68 11.91
C ARG A 131 -18.23 8.45 12.18
N ALA A 132 -18.72 8.36 13.43
CA ALA A 132 -19.74 9.23 14.01
C ALA A 132 -19.08 10.43 14.70
N PRO A 133 -19.82 11.52 14.99
CA PRO A 133 -19.34 12.66 15.75
C PRO A 133 -18.86 12.27 17.15
N ASP A 134 -17.93 13.06 17.64
CA ASP A 134 -17.49 12.99 19.04
C ASP A 134 -18.60 13.57 19.96
N GLN A 135 -18.89 12.89 21.06
CA GLN A 135 -19.87 13.33 22.07
C GLN A 135 -19.28 14.34 23.03
#